data_d8bd82eb31ecc3efc499bd9624d298f7
#
_entry.id   d8bd82eb31ecc3efc499bd9624d298f7
#
_cell.length_a   1.000
_cell.length_b   1.000
_cell.length_c   1.000
_cell.angle_alpha   90.00
_cell.angle_beta   90.00
_cell.angle_gamma   90.00
#
_symmetry.space_group_name_H-M   'P 1'
#
loop_
_entity.id
_entity.type
_entity.pdbx_description
1 polymer ?
#
loop_
_entity_poly.entity_id
_entity_poly.type
_entity_poly.pdbx_seq_one_letter_code
_entity_poly.pdbx_strand_id
1 'polypeptide(L)'
;MGDVRAQNLSCIADQDYVRFRGPFNEESPMDDAHKIRETVQVYFDSMFESDVDKVHAAFHPNAKITGYLPAGLAEMSVQDFAHFVGAQPSAKTAGESAFLEIITLEIAGATAVVQLRDDYIGSRFLDTLSCLKVDDRWVIYNKLFHVEGPAGG
;
A
#
# COMPACT_ATOMS: atom_id res chain seq x y z
N MET A 1 -26.33 15.83 10.65
CA MET A 1 -24.87 15.71 10.75
C MET A 1 -24.31 14.38 10.23
N GLY A 2 -25.12 13.39 10.07
CA GLY A 2 -24.71 12.13 9.47
C GLY A 2 -24.52 12.18 7.96
N ASP A 3 -25.18 13.10 7.32
CA ASP A 3 -25.32 13.12 5.87
C ASP A 3 -24.05 13.55 5.11
N VAL A 4 -23.23 14.37 5.75
CA VAL A 4 -22.01 14.86 5.10
C VAL A 4 -21.00 13.72 4.85
N ARG A 5 -20.95 12.76 5.76
CA ARG A 5 -20.07 11.60 5.59
C ARG A 5 -20.56 10.67 4.49
N ALA A 6 -21.85 10.46 4.44
CA ALA A 6 -22.44 9.61 3.41
C ALA A 6 -22.26 10.22 2.01
N GLN A 7 -22.40 11.53 1.91
CA GLN A 7 -22.21 12.21 0.64
C GLN A 7 -20.76 12.13 0.16
N ASN A 8 -19.81 12.28 1.08
CA ASN A 8 -18.40 12.17 0.70
C ASN A 8 -18.02 10.76 0.26
N LEU A 9 -18.59 9.76 0.92
CA LEU A 9 -18.34 8.37 0.56
C LEU A 9 -18.91 8.02 -0.83
N SER A 10 -20.06 8.58 -1.15
CA SER A 10 -20.69 8.32 -2.43
C SER A 10 -19.95 8.97 -3.62
N CYS A 11 -19.16 10.00 -3.34
CA CYS A 11 -18.38 10.68 -4.37
C CYS A 11 -17.03 10.03 -4.65
N ILE A 12 -16.60 9.10 -3.81
CA ILE A 12 -15.27 8.51 -3.90
C ILE A 12 -15.27 7.27 -4.77
N ALA A 13 -16.26 7.06 -5.48
CA ALA A 13 -16.28 6.06 -6.46
C ALA A 13 -16.42 4.62 -6.10
N ASP A 14 -16.72 4.02 -7.05
CA ASP A 14 -17.18 2.68 -7.24
C ASP A 14 -16.19 1.59 -6.83
N GLN A 15 -14.94 1.94 -6.52
CA GLN A 15 -13.92 0.92 -6.41
C GLN A 15 -13.29 0.79 -5.03
N ASP A 16 -13.23 1.89 -4.28
CA ASP A 16 -12.51 1.90 -3.02
C ASP A 16 -13.39 2.35 -1.88
N TYR A 17 -13.46 1.54 -0.85
CA TYR A 17 -14.13 1.94 0.37
C TYR A 17 -13.16 2.74 1.24
N VAL A 18 -13.48 4.02 1.46
CA VAL A 18 -12.67 4.89 2.32
C VAL A 18 -13.47 5.20 3.57
N ARG A 19 -12.87 4.94 4.72
CA ARG A 19 -13.45 5.26 6.01
C ARG A 19 -12.60 6.30 6.71
N PHE A 20 -13.25 7.37 7.17
CA PHE A 20 -12.59 8.43 7.91
C PHE A 20 -12.99 8.34 9.38
N ARG A 21 -12.01 8.45 10.25
CA ARG A 21 -12.20 8.44 11.70
C ARG A 21 -11.52 9.64 12.33
N GLY A 22 -12.12 10.15 13.39
CA GLY A 22 -11.62 11.30 14.12
C GLY A 22 -12.13 12.62 13.58
N PRO A 23 -11.74 13.72 14.20
CA PRO A 23 -12.19 15.05 13.78
C PRO A 23 -11.61 15.43 12.45
N PHE A 24 -12.38 16.19 11.67
CA PHE A 24 -11.87 16.78 10.44
C PHE A 24 -10.92 17.92 10.77
N ASN A 25 -9.75 17.89 10.13
CA ASN A 25 -8.76 18.95 10.19
C ASN A 25 -9.00 19.96 9.06
N GLU A 26 -8.21 21.02 9.05
CA GLU A 26 -8.22 21.99 7.95
C GLU A 26 -7.88 21.32 6.62
N GLU A 27 -7.05 20.29 6.64
CA GLU A 27 -6.78 19.49 5.46
C GLU A 27 -7.94 18.56 5.17
N SER A 28 -8.36 18.50 3.92
CA SER A 28 -9.42 17.61 3.49
C SER A 28 -9.01 16.16 3.68
N PRO A 29 -9.84 15.31 4.32
CA PRO A 29 -9.59 13.88 4.36
C PRO A 29 -9.51 13.25 2.97
N MET A 30 -10.12 13.87 1.97
CA MET A 30 -10.04 13.44 0.58
C MET A 30 -8.62 13.60 0.03
N ASP A 31 -7.93 14.68 0.42
CA ASP A 31 -6.53 14.87 0.04
C ASP A 31 -5.65 13.80 0.66
N ASP A 32 -5.91 13.44 1.91
CA ASP A 32 -5.17 12.35 2.55
C ASP A 32 -5.43 11.01 1.85
N ALA A 33 -6.66 10.71 1.49
CA ALA A 33 -6.97 9.50 0.76
C ALA A 33 -6.23 9.45 -0.57
N HIS A 34 -6.21 10.56 -1.29
CA HIS A 34 -5.49 10.66 -2.56
C HIS A 34 -3.97 10.45 -2.37
N LYS A 35 -3.40 11.10 -1.37
CA LYS A 35 -1.98 10.97 -1.07
C LYS A 35 -1.60 9.54 -0.66
N ILE A 36 -2.45 8.88 0.10
CA ILE A 36 -2.24 7.49 0.49
C ILE A 36 -2.26 6.59 -0.74
N ARG A 37 -3.22 6.81 -1.65
CA ARG A 37 -3.26 6.03 -2.89
C ARG A 37 -2.03 6.25 -3.75
N GLU A 38 -1.49 7.47 -3.78
CA GLU A 38 -0.23 7.75 -4.48
C GLU A 38 0.93 6.97 -3.85
N THR A 39 1.00 6.95 -2.53
CA THR A 39 2.03 6.18 -1.81
C THR A 39 1.91 4.68 -2.13
N VAL A 40 0.70 4.15 -2.13
CA VAL A 40 0.45 2.75 -2.49
C VAL A 40 0.88 2.47 -3.93
N GLN A 41 0.60 3.41 -4.85
CA GLN A 41 1.02 3.25 -6.24
C GLN A 41 2.54 3.22 -6.37
N VAL A 42 3.25 4.11 -5.65
CA VAL A 42 4.72 4.12 -5.64
C VAL A 42 5.25 2.80 -5.08
N TYR A 43 4.64 2.30 -4.03
CA TYR A 43 4.98 0.99 -3.46
C TYR A 43 4.82 -0.11 -4.51
N PHE A 44 3.67 -0.19 -5.16
CA PHE A 44 3.44 -1.20 -6.20
C PHE A 44 4.44 -1.04 -7.35
N ASP A 45 4.64 0.18 -7.81
CA ASP A 45 5.57 0.46 -8.90
C ASP A 45 6.99 0.03 -8.54
N SER A 46 7.40 0.20 -7.27
CA SER A 46 8.72 -0.24 -6.83
C SER A 46 8.94 -1.73 -7.09
N MET A 47 7.93 -2.53 -6.81
CA MET A 47 7.99 -3.98 -7.06
C MET A 47 7.89 -4.31 -8.54
N PHE A 48 6.96 -3.68 -9.24
CA PHE A 48 6.70 -3.95 -10.65
C PHE A 48 7.88 -3.56 -11.54
N GLU A 49 8.57 -2.48 -11.17
CA GLU A 49 9.71 -1.95 -11.94
C GLU A 49 11.06 -2.40 -11.38
N SER A 50 11.08 -3.05 -10.23
CA SER A 50 12.32 -3.40 -9.49
C SER A 50 13.13 -2.13 -9.16
N ASP A 51 12.45 -1.09 -8.68
CA ASP A 51 13.01 0.23 -8.45
C ASP A 51 13.25 0.45 -6.95
N VAL A 52 14.51 0.40 -6.56
CA VAL A 52 14.92 0.55 -5.15
C VAL A 52 14.58 1.94 -4.60
N ASP A 53 14.73 2.98 -5.40
CA ASP A 53 14.43 4.34 -4.96
C ASP A 53 12.95 4.49 -4.61
N LYS A 54 12.08 3.85 -5.35
CA LYS A 54 10.65 3.88 -5.06
C LYS A 54 10.30 3.12 -3.78
N VAL A 55 11.03 2.06 -3.45
CA VAL A 55 10.88 1.39 -2.14
C VAL A 55 11.12 2.40 -1.02
N HIS A 56 12.24 3.10 -1.08
CA HIS A 56 12.58 4.08 -0.05
C HIS A 56 11.63 5.28 -0.04
N ALA A 57 11.06 5.64 -1.18
CA ALA A 57 10.08 6.72 -1.24
C ALA A 57 8.74 6.34 -0.59
N ALA A 58 8.33 5.08 -0.70
CA ALA A 58 7.03 4.63 -0.20
C ALA A 58 7.04 4.26 1.28
N PHE A 59 8.18 3.78 1.81
CA PHE A 59 8.28 3.26 3.16
C PHE A 59 8.99 4.21 4.11
N HIS A 60 8.52 4.24 5.37
CA HIS A 60 9.27 4.86 6.44
C HIS A 60 10.57 4.08 6.67
N PRO A 61 11.69 4.75 6.99
CA PRO A 61 12.97 4.05 7.18
C PRO A 61 12.95 2.93 8.23
N ASN A 62 12.07 3.03 9.21
CA ASN A 62 11.96 2.03 10.28
C ASN A 62 10.88 0.98 10.02
N ALA A 63 10.27 0.98 8.84
CA ALA A 63 9.20 0.06 8.51
C ALA A 63 9.71 -1.39 8.48
N LYS A 64 8.77 -2.30 8.67
CA LYS A 64 9.01 -3.72 8.55
C LYS A 64 8.06 -4.36 7.57
N ILE A 65 8.55 -5.36 6.88
CA ILE A 65 7.81 -6.16 5.91
C ILE A 65 7.82 -7.60 6.40
N THR A 66 6.65 -8.12 6.77
CA THR A 66 6.53 -9.37 7.49
C THR A 66 5.40 -10.21 6.92
N GLY A 67 5.62 -11.50 6.80
CA GLY A 67 4.59 -12.44 6.39
C GLY A 67 5.13 -13.86 6.32
N TYR A 68 4.22 -14.80 6.09
CA TYR A 68 4.63 -16.20 5.96
C TYR A 68 4.89 -16.54 4.51
N LEU A 69 6.03 -17.16 4.27
CA LEU A 69 6.38 -17.83 3.03
C LEU A 69 6.46 -19.34 3.30
N PRO A 70 6.57 -20.18 2.25
CA PRO A 70 6.65 -21.63 2.48
C PRO A 70 7.72 -22.06 3.47
N ALA A 71 8.84 -21.34 3.54
CA ALA A 71 9.93 -21.65 4.46
C ALA A 71 9.68 -21.19 5.90
N GLY A 72 8.64 -20.38 6.15
CA GLY A 72 8.31 -19.87 7.47
C GLY A 72 8.14 -18.36 7.50
N LEU A 73 8.19 -17.79 8.69
CA LEU A 73 8.02 -16.36 8.90
C LEU A 73 9.20 -15.59 8.30
N ALA A 74 8.90 -14.65 7.43
CA ALA A 74 9.88 -13.71 6.87
C ALA A 74 9.68 -12.35 7.52
N GLU A 75 10.76 -11.77 8.02
CA GLU A 75 10.77 -10.43 8.61
C GLU A 75 11.90 -9.66 7.96
N MET A 76 11.56 -8.58 7.27
CA MET A 76 12.53 -7.77 6.56
C MET A 76 12.47 -6.33 7.02
N SER A 77 13.64 -5.68 7.10
CA SER A 77 13.71 -4.23 7.16
C SER A 77 13.42 -3.65 5.79
N VAL A 78 13.23 -2.32 5.71
CA VAL A 78 13.09 -1.65 4.42
C VAL A 78 14.32 -1.85 3.53
N GLN A 79 15.51 -1.84 4.12
CA GLN A 79 16.75 -2.04 3.38
C GLN A 79 16.81 -3.46 2.79
N ASP A 80 16.43 -4.46 3.57
CA ASP A 80 16.39 -5.85 3.10
C ASP A 80 15.36 -6.01 1.98
N PHE A 81 14.20 -5.40 2.14
CA PHE A 81 13.16 -5.45 1.12
C PHE A 81 13.61 -4.75 -0.17
N ALA A 82 14.22 -3.57 -0.04
CA ALA A 82 14.75 -2.84 -1.20
C ALA A 82 15.81 -3.65 -1.93
N HIS A 83 16.69 -4.31 -1.19
CA HIS A 83 17.70 -5.17 -1.78
C HIS A 83 17.07 -6.35 -2.52
N PHE A 84 16.07 -6.97 -1.90
CA PHE A 84 15.33 -8.07 -2.52
C PHE A 84 14.64 -7.61 -3.81
N VAL A 85 13.93 -6.49 -3.76
CA VAL A 85 13.21 -5.94 -4.91
C VAL A 85 14.16 -5.61 -6.05
N GLY A 86 15.29 -4.97 -5.72
CA GLY A 86 16.28 -4.59 -6.72
C GLY A 86 16.96 -5.76 -7.41
N ALA A 87 16.95 -6.93 -6.78
CA ALA A 87 17.53 -8.15 -7.35
C ALA A 87 16.58 -8.89 -8.29
N GLN A 88 15.29 -8.51 -8.32
CA GLN A 88 14.31 -9.17 -9.18
C GLN A 88 14.36 -8.61 -10.60
N PRO A 89 14.06 -9.43 -11.62
CA PRO A 89 13.85 -8.91 -12.97
C PRO A 89 12.65 -7.96 -12.98
N SER A 90 12.73 -6.90 -13.77
CA SER A 90 11.63 -5.93 -13.87
C SER A 90 10.46 -6.54 -14.65
N ALA A 91 9.31 -6.64 -13.99
CA ALA A 91 8.08 -7.08 -14.64
C ALA A 91 7.66 -6.11 -15.74
N LYS A 92 7.88 -4.82 -15.52
CA LYS A 92 7.59 -3.79 -16.51
C LYS A 92 8.40 -4.00 -17.77
N THR A 93 9.69 -4.23 -17.63
CA THR A 93 10.59 -4.48 -18.78
C THR A 93 10.21 -5.77 -19.49
N ALA A 94 9.77 -6.79 -18.75
CA ALA A 94 9.35 -8.06 -19.30
C ALA A 94 7.98 -8.01 -19.98
N GLY A 95 7.26 -6.89 -19.87
CA GLY A 95 5.93 -6.73 -20.46
C GLY A 95 4.83 -7.49 -19.73
N GLU A 96 5.02 -7.78 -18.45
CA GLU A 96 4.01 -8.47 -17.65
C GLU A 96 2.84 -7.54 -17.34
N SER A 97 1.66 -8.12 -17.14
CA SER A 97 0.48 -7.37 -16.76
C SER A 97 0.56 -6.95 -15.29
N ALA A 98 0.23 -5.68 -15.02
CA ALA A 98 0.16 -5.17 -13.66
C ALA A 98 -1.18 -5.50 -13.03
N PHE A 99 -1.18 -5.88 -11.75
CA PHE A 99 -2.41 -6.04 -10.98
C PHE A 99 -2.24 -5.44 -9.60
N LEU A 100 -3.06 -4.42 -9.31
CA LEU A 100 -3.16 -3.78 -8.00
C LEU A 100 -4.62 -3.43 -7.77
N GLU A 101 -5.15 -3.86 -6.63
CA GLU A 101 -6.53 -3.58 -6.22
C GLU A 101 -6.54 -3.13 -4.77
N ILE A 102 -6.91 -1.89 -4.50
CA ILE A 102 -7.12 -1.43 -3.13
C ILE A 102 -8.52 -1.87 -2.69
N ILE A 103 -8.58 -2.66 -1.61
CA ILE A 103 -9.83 -3.21 -1.11
C ILE A 103 -10.46 -2.26 -0.11
N THR A 104 -9.68 -1.81 0.88
CA THR A 104 -10.16 -0.88 1.91
C THR A 104 -9.08 0.15 2.22
N LEU A 105 -9.54 1.32 2.61
CA LEU A 105 -8.69 2.41 3.09
C LEU A 105 -9.42 3.07 4.26
N GLU A 106 -8.81 3.02 5.45
CA GLU A 106 -9.38 3.59 6.65
C GLU A 106 -8.40 4.58 7.25
N ILE A 107 -8.84 5.83 7.44
CA ILE A 107 -8.00 6.92 7.94
C ILE A 107 -8.46 7.31 9.33
N ALA A 108 -7.49 7.41 10.24
CA ALA A 108 -7.71 7.86 11.61
C ALA A 108 -6.64 8.91 11.96
N GLY A 109 -6.95 10.18 11.75
CA GLY A 109 -6.00 11.27 11.96
C GLY A 109 -4.77 11.14 11.07
N ALA A 110 -3.60 11.06 11.68
CA ALA A 110 -2.32 10.93 10.97
C ALA A 110 -1.94 9.46 10.73
N THR A 111 -2.87 8.54 10.87
CA THR A 111 -2.64 7.12 10.62
C THR A 111 -3.68 6.57 9.66
N ALA A 112 -3.33 5.49 8.97
CA ALA A 112 -4.27 4.83 8.08
C ALA A 112 -3.93 3.35 7.97
N VAL A 113 -4.94 2.57 7.60
CA VAL A 113 -4.79 1.16 7.25
C VAL A 113 -5.31 0.97 5.83
N VAL A 114 -4.51 0.31 5.01
CA VAL A 114 -4.89 -0.03 3.65
C VAL A 114 -4.82 -1.54 3.50
N GLN A 115 -5.86 -2.13 2.94
CA GLN A 115 -5.82 -3.52 2.54
C GLN A 115 -5.94 -3.59 1.03
N LEU A 116 -5.04 -4.35 0.42
CA LEU A 116 -4.96 -4.43 -1.03
C LEU A 116 -4.54 -5.82 -1.51
N ARG A 117 -4.79 -6.09 -2.77
CA ARG A 117 -4.22 -7.25 -3.47
C ARG A 117 -3.28 -6.77 -4.55
N ASP A 118 -2.19 -7.49 -4.72
CA ASP A 118 -1.30 -7.27 -5.84
C ASP A 118 -0.67 -8.58 -6.30
N ASP A 119 -0.17 -8.57 -7.52
CA ASP A 119 0.61 -9.68 -8.06
C ASP A 119 2.08 -9.31 -8.07
N TYR A 120 2.89 -10.18 -7.51
CA TYR A 120 4.33 -9.99 -7.47
C TYR A 120 5.05 -11.34 -7.52
N ILE A 121 6.07 -11.43 -8.36
CA ILE A 121 6.92 -12.62 -8.54
C ILE A 121 6.12 -13.93 -8.58
N GLY A 122 5.09 -13.95 -9.41
CA GLY A 122 4.30 -15.15 -9.68
C GLY A 122 3.24 -15.48 -8.64
N SER A 123 3.05 -14.66 -7.62
CA SER A 123 2.06 -14.88 -6.56
C SER A 123 1.11 -13.72 -6.41
N ARG A 124 -0.10 -14.02 -5.96
CA ARG A 124 -1.06 -13.01 -5.54
C ARG A 124 -0.98 -12.84 -4.04
N PHE A 125 -0.81 -11.61 -3.63
CA PHE A 125 -0.69 -11.24 -2.23
C PHE A 125 -1.89 -10.43 -1.78
N LEU A 126 -2.29 -10.65 -0.53
CA LEU A 126 -3.17 -9.75 0.21
C LEU A 126 -2.29 -9.04 1.23
N ASP A 127 -2.17 -7.72 1.07
CA ASP A 127 -1.34 -6.91 1.94
C ASP A 127 -2.19 -6.10 2.90
N THR A 128 -1.74 -6.02 4.14
CA THR A 128 -2.26 -5.07 5.12
C THR A 128 -1.16 -4.07 5.41
N LEU A 129 -1.39 -2.82 5.05
CA LEU A 129 -0.42 -1.73 5.21
C LEU A 129 -0.88 -0.81 6.33
N SER A 130 0.02 -0.53 7.27
CA SER A 130 -0.17 0.54 8.26
C SER A 130 0.58 1.76 7.76
N CYS A 131 -0.12 2.89 7.62
CA CYS A 131 0.44 4.11 7.06
C CYS A 131 0.49 5.21 8.11
N LEU A 132 1.44 6.09 7.96
CA LEU A 132 1.69 7.18 8.89
C LEU A 132 1.94 8.46 8.10
N LYS A 133 1.34 9.57 8.54
CA LYS A 133 1.57 10.88 7.96
C LYS A 133 2.72 11.55 8.71
N VAL A 134 3.80 11.82 7.99
CA VAL A 134 5.00 12.46 8.52
C VAL A 134 5.32 13.67 7.65
N ASP A 135 5.31 14.85 8.25
CA ASP A 135 5.60 16.11 7.53
C ASP A 135 4.80 16.24 6.24
N ASP A 136 3.48 16.08 6.36
CA ASP A 136 2.54 16.14 5.23
C ASP A 136 2.71 15.04 4.18
N ARG A 137 3.53 14.06 4.44
CA ARG A 137 3.72 12.93 3.54
C ARG A 137 3.19 11.66 4.18
N TRP A 138 2.47 10.87 3.41
CA TRP A 138 2.05 9.55 3.84
C TRP A 138 3.11 8.52 3.44
N VAL A 139 3.51 7.71 4.41
CA VAL A 139 4.47 6.62 4.20
C VAL A 139 3.93 5.34 4.81
N ILE A 140 4.36 4.20 4.28
CA ILE A 140 4.01 2.88 4.83
C ILE A 140 4.96 2.61 6.00
N TYR A 141 4.39 2.34 7.18
CA TYR A 141 5.17 2.04 8.37
C TYR A 141 5.30 0.54 8.64
N ASN A 142 4.29 -0.25 8.26
CA ASN A 142 4.35 -1.70 8.33
C ASN A 142 3.63 -2.31 7.15
N LYS A 143 4.16 -3.42 6.66
CA LYS A 143 3.49 -4.26 5.69
C LYS A 143 3.41 -5.67 6.24
N LEU A 144 2.20 -6.18 6.35
CA LEU A 144 1.97 -7.61 6.56
C LEU A 144 1.44 -8.17 5.24
N PHE A 145 2.05 -9.24 4.77
CA PHE A 145 1.62 -9.86 3.53
C PHE A 145 1.12 -11.28 3.75
N HIS A 146 0.11 -11.66 2.98
CA HIS A 146 -0.42 -13.00 2.95
C HIS A 146 -0.44 -13.50 1.51
N VAL A 147 0.15 -14.65 1.26
CA VAL A 147 0.14 -15.26 -0.07
C VAL A 147 -1.20 -15.95 -0.28
N GLU A 148 -2.00 -15.47 -1.23
CA GLU A 148 -3.31 -16.07 -1.51
C GLU A 148 -3.23 -17.24 -2.50
N GLY A 149 -2.28 -17.18 -3.43
CA GLY A 149 -2.14 -18.21 -4.45
C GLY A 149 -1.34 -17.71 -5.64
N PRO A 150 -1.44 -18.38 -6.79
CA PRO A 150 -0.74 -17.94 -8.00
C PRO A 150 -1.27 -16.61 -8.52
N ALA A 151 -0.38 -15.83 -9.12
CA ALA A 151 -0.73 -14.59 -9.79
C ALA A 151 -1.66 -14.87 -10.98
N GLY A 152 -2.49 -13.87 -11.32
CA GLY A 152 -3.35 -13.94 -12.49
C GLY A 152 -4.54 -14.88 -12.33
N GLY A 153 -4.73 -15.43 -11.13
CA GLY A 153 -5.84 -16.37 -10.86
C GLY A 153 -7.17 -15.71 -10.61
#